data_c85334e79ac7020a8e217f371f7d7394
#
_entry.id   c85334e79ac7020a8e217f371f7d7394
#
_cell.length_a   1.000
_cell.length_b   1.000
_cell.length_c   1.000
_cell.angle_alpha   90.00
_cell.angle_beta   90.00
_cell.angle_gamma   90.00
#
_symmetry.space_group_name_H-M   'P 1'
#
loop_
_entity.id
_entity.type
_entity.pdbx_description
1 polymer ?
#
loop_
_entity_poly.entity_id
_entity_poly.type
_entity_poly.pdbx_seq_one_letter_code
_entity_poly.pdbx_strand_id
1 'polypeptide(L)'
;SRRLGSTPRLLSCEPPAEPKAASMLRRTWRQYVRALESDPLKVKVASAAVIFSTGDLTAQTLVDRTELRSIDLERTARMAAFGCCVTAWVHGWWGTLEPLASSVFCPQAQRLKNTVFKVACDQTFGAGSFNLIFFTQTALMEGCSANDTLDRVRAQWWPQMQRHWCFWPWFH
;
A
#
# COMPACT_ATOMS: atom_id res chain seq x y z
N SER A 1 -19.18 68.65 -28.50
CA SER A 1 -19.56 67.22 -28.44
C SER A 1 -18.38 66.33 -28.69
N ARG A 2 -17.70 65.83 -27.63
CA ARG A 2 -16.60 64.87 -27.74
C ARG A 2 -17.17 63.53 -27.35
N ARG A 3 -17.20 62.60 -28.29
CA ARG A 3 -17.51 61.19 -28.05
C ARG A 3 -16.28 60.58 -27.38
N LEU A 4 -16.44 60.19 -26.13
CA LEU A 4 -15.44 59.45 -25.37
C LEU A 4 -15.44 57.98 -25.79
N GLY A 5 -14.24 57.46 -25.93
CA GLY A 5 -13.86 56.23 -26.55
C GLY A 5 -14.41 54.95 -25.91
N SER A 6 -14.57 53.98 -26.78
CA SER A 6 -14.79 52.58 -26.48
C SER A 6 -13.64 52.01 -25.66
N THR A 7 -13.90 51.60 -24.42
CA THR A 7 -12.97 50.80 -23.63
C THR A 7 -12.60 49.50 -24.37
N PRO A 8 -11.32 49.14 -24.48
CA PRO A 8 -10.92 47.87 -25.07
C PRO A 8 -11.45 46.73 -24.20
N ARG A 9 -12.17 45.77 -24.80
CA ARG A 9 -12.48 44.49 -24.17
C ARG A 9 -11.14 43.81 -23.85
N LEU A 10 -10.87 43.65 -22.57
CA LEU A 10 -9.83 42.74 -22.13
C LEU A 10 -10.18 41.35 -22.66
N LEU A 11 -9.34 40.83 -23.56
CA LEU A 11 -9.42 39.45 -24.03
C LEU A 11 -9.35 38.56 -22.77
N SER A 12 -10.46 37.98 -22.37
CA SER A 12 -10.51 36.93 -21.38
C SER A 12 -9.73 35.74 -21.94
N CYS A 13 -8.50 35.57 -21.45
CA CYS A 13 -7.77 34.32 -21.68
C CYS A 13 -8.55 33.20 -21.00
N GLU A 14 -9.43 32.53 -21.76
CA GLU A 14 -9.97 31.27 -21.30
C GLU A 14 -8.80 30.28 -21.19
N PRO A 15 -8.67 29.60 -20.04
CA PRO A 15 -7.65 28.57 -19.89
C PRO A 15 -7.88 27.49 -20.95
N PRO A 16 -6.81 26.93 -21.53
CA PRO A 16 -6.92 25.91 -22.56
C PRO A 16 -7.78 24.75 -22.08
N ALA A 17 -8.68 24.26 -22.94
CA ALA A 17 -9.57 23.16 -22.62
C ALA A 17 -8.77 21.94 -22.13
N GLU A 18 -9.11 21.44 -20.96
CA GLU A 18 -8.42 20.34 -20.31
C GLU A 18 -8.55 19.05 -21.15
N PRO A 19 -7.45 18.29 -21.39
CA PRO A 19 -7.51 17.04 -22.16
C PRO A 19 -8.53 16.07 -21.53
N LYS A 20 -9.37 15.44 -22.34
CA LYS A 20 -10.41 14.49 -21.85
C LYS A 20 -9.85 13.41 -20.93
N ALA A 21 -8.63 12.92 -21.18
CA ALA A 21 -7.93 11.95 -20.35
C ALA A 21 -7.66 12.49 -18.93
N ALA A 22 -7.24 13.76 -18.78
CA ALA A 22 -6.98 14.37 -17.48
C ALA A 22 -8.29 14.56 -16.68
N SER A 23 -9.38 14.96 -17.33
CA SER A 23 -10.69 15.11 -16.68
C SER A 23 -11.25 13.74 -16.21
N MET A 24 -11.04 12.69 -17.01
CA MET A 24 -11.43 11.31 -16.66
C MET A 24 -10.60 10.80 -15.45
N LEU A 25 -9.29 10.99 -15.47
CA LEU A 25 -8.41 10.59 -14.38
C LEU A 25 -8.77 11.28 -13.05
N ARG A 26 -9.04 12.59 -13.09
CA ARG A 26 -9.51 13.35 -11.91
C ARG A 26 -10.85 12.85 -11.39
N ARG A 27 -11.76 12.45 -12.28
CA ARG A 27 -13.06 11.90 -11.89
C ARG A 27 -12.88 10.56 -11.18
N THR A 28 -12.10 9.64 -11.76
CA THR A 28 -11.79 8.33 -11.18
C THR A 28 -11.09 8.48 -9.82
N TRP A 29 -10.10 9.38 -9.74
CA TRP A 29 -9.42 9.68 -8.48
C TRP A 29 -10.38 10.17 -7.40
N ARG A 30 -11.26 11.12 -7.73
CA ARG A 30 -12.26 11.60 -6.76
C ARG A 30 -13.24 10.51 -6.32
N GLN A 31 -13.63 9.61 -7.22
CA GLN A 31 -14.46 8.45 -6.85
C GLN A 31 -13.72 7.50 -5.90
N TYR A 32 -12.45 7.21 -6.18
CA TYR A 32 -11.60 6.39 -5.31
C TYR A 32 -11.46 7.01 -3.91
N VAL A 33 -11.17 8.30 -3.82
CA VAL A 33 -11.04 9.01 -2.53
C VAL A 33 -12.36 8.95 -1.73
N ARG A 34 -13.50 9.21 -2.37
CA ARG A 34 -14.81 9.09 -1.72
C ARG A 34 -15.09 7.66 -1.21
N ALA A 35 -14.78 6.67 -2.02
CA ALA A 35 -14.92 5.27 -1.61
C ALA A 35 -14.01 4.94 -0.43
N LEU A 36 -12.78 5.48 -0.40
CA LEU A 36 -11.83 5.32 0.69
C LEU A 36 -12.31 6.00 2.00
N GLU A 37 -13.04 7.10 1.89
CA GLU A 37 -13.65 7.79 3.04
C GLU A 37 -14.86 7.03 3.59
N SER A 38 -15.69 6.42 2.71
CA SER A 38 -16.89 5.69 3.12
C SER A 38 -16.60 4.30 3.69
N ASP A 39 -15.73 3.53 3.03
CA ASP A 39 -15.40 2.14 3.39
C ASP A 39 -13.87 1.90 3.34
N PRO A 40 -13.09 2.49 4.25
CA PRO A 40 -11.63 2.50 4.16
C PRO A 40 -11.00 1.11 4.09
N LEU A 41 -11.52 0.14 4.86
CA LEU A 41 -10.96 -1.21 4.88
C LEU A 41 -11.21 -1.94 3.55
N LYS A 42 -12.45 -1.91 3.04
CA LYS A 42 -12.80 -2.60 1.79
C LYS A 42 -11.98 -2.07 0.60
N VAL A 43 -11.86 -0.74 0.51
CA VAL A 43 -11.09 -0.11 -0.59
C VAL A 43 -9.61 -0.41 -0.47
N LYS A 44 -9.03 -0.37 0.73
CA LYS A 44 -7.63 -0.74 0.97
C LYS A 44 -7.37 -2.20 0.58
N VAL A 45 -8.24 -3.12 0.99
CA VAL A 45 -8.14 -4.56 0.67
C VAL A 45 -8.23 -4.79 -0.83
N ALA A 46 -9.19 -4.18 -1.52
CA ALA A 46 -9.32 -4.29 -2.98
C ALA A 46 -8.09 -3.72 -3.70
N SER A 47 -7.60 -2.56 -3.26
CA SER A 47 -6.38 -1.95 -3.82
C SER A 47 -5.16 -2.84 -3.60
N ALA A 48 -5.02 -3.45 -2.42
CA ALA A 48 -3.92 -4.36 -2.12
C ALA A 48 -3.97 -5.61 -3.00
N ALA A 49 -5.14 -6.21 -3.21
CA ALA A 49 -5.29 -7.35 -4.13
C ALA A 49 -4.75 -7.01 -5.53
N VAL A 50 -5.11 -5.85 -6.06
CA VAL A 50 -4.62 -5.38 -7.38
C VAL A 50 -3.11 -5.14 -7.36
N ILE A 51 -2.58 -4.47 -6.32
CA ILE A 51 -1.15 -4.15 -6.21
C ILE A 51 -0.31 -5.43 -6.11
N PHE A 52 -0.70 -6.38 -5.24
CA PHE A 52 0.04 -7.63 -5.07
C PHE A 52 -0.03 -8.52 -6.32
N SER A 53 -1.20 -8.59 -6.98
CA SER A 53 -1.33 -9.30 -8.25
C SER A 53 -0.46 -8.70 -9.34
N THR A 54 -0.47 -7.38 -9.48
CA THR A 54 0.34 -6.68 -10.49
C THR A 54 1.82 -6.83 -10.19
N GLY A 55 2.21 -6.76 -8.92
CA GLY A 55 3.59 -6.99 -8.47
C GLY A 55 4.08 -8.40 -8.82
N ASP A 56 3.26 -9.42 -8.56
CA ASP A 56 3.60 -10.80 -8.89
C ASP A 56 3.68 -11.04 -10.41
N LEU A 57 2.72 -10.55 -11.19
CA LEU A 57 2.78 -10.61 -12.66
C LEU A 57 4.02 -9.90 -13.21
N THR A 58 4.39 -8.77 -12.64
CA THR A 58 5.62 -8.05 -12.99
C THR A 58 6.86 -8.88 -12.65
N ALA A 59 6.89 -9.52 -11.49
CA ALA A 59 7.99 -10.40 -11.10
C ALA A 59 8.11 -11.60 -12.05
N GLN A 60 7.01 -12.28 -12.37
CA GLN A 60 6.99 -13.41 -13.30
C GLN A 60 7.51 -13.00 -14.68
N THR A 61 7.09 -11.85 -15.20
CA THR A 61 7.45 -11.42 -16.58
C THR A 61 8.84 -10.79 -16.67
N LEU A 62 9.22 -9.92 -15.74
CA LEU A 62 10.47 -9.15 -15.83
C LEU A 62 11.65 -9.81 -15.09
N VAL A 63 11.39 -10.48 -13.96
CA VAL A 63 12.45 -11.10 -13.14
C VAL A 63 12.65 -12.55 -13.51
N ASP A 64 11.55 -13.34 -13.48
CA ASP A 64 11.58 -14.76 -13.79
C ASP A 64 11.64 -15.03 -15.32
N ARG A 65 11.39 -13.98 -16.13
CA ARG A 65 11.36 -14.01 -17.60
C ARG A 65 10.42 -15.07 -18.16
N THR A 66 9.31 -15.30 -17.47
CA THR A 66 8.30 -16.29 -17.86
C THR A 66 7.55 -15.80 -19.10
N GLU A 67 7.34 -16.65 -20.08
CA GLU A 67 6.52 -16.33 -21.24
C GLU A 67 5.07 -16.08 -20.83
N LEU A 68 4.38 -15.14 -21.51
CA LEU A 68 2.99 -14.77 -21.19
C LEU A 68 2.01 -15.95 -21.16
N ARG A 69 2.30 -17.03 -21.92
CA ARG A 69 1.48 -18.24 -21.94
C ARG A 69 1.73 -19.18 -20.76
N SER A 70 2.83 -18.99 -20.05
CA SER A 70 3.29 -19.86 -18.94
C SER A 70 3.17 -19.14 -17.58
N ILE A 71 2.44 -18.04 -17.52
CA ILE A 71 2.20 -17.29 -16.27
C ILE A 71 1.44 -18.18 -15.27
N ASP A 72 1.97 -18.29 -14.05
CA ASP A 72 1.33 -18.98 -12.94
C ASP A 72 0.26 -18.09 -12.29
N LEU A 73 -0.97 -18.23 -12.76
CA LEU A 73 -2.13 -17.49 -12.22
C LEU A 73 -2.49 -17.94 -10.80
N GLU A 74 -2.18 -19.17 -10.42
CA GLU A 74 -2.43 -19.67 -9.06
C GLU A 74 -1.49 -18.98 -8.06
N ARG A 75 -0.22 -18.80 -8.40
CA ARG A 75 0.73 -17.98 -7.64
C ARG A 75 0.23 -16.54 -7.51
N THR A 76 -0.25 -15.95 -8.59
CA THR A 76 -0.82 -14.58 -8.58
C THR A 76 -2.07 -14.50 -7.69
N ALA A 77 -2.95 -15.50 -7.71
CA ALA A 77 -4.12 -15.54 -6.82
C ALA A 77 -3.71 -15.68 -5.35
N ARG A 78 -2.69 -16.47 -5.03
CA ARG A 78 -2.12 -16.57 -3.68
C ARG A 78 -1.58 -15.21 -3.21
N MET A 79 -0.88 -14.48 -4.08
CA MET A 79 -0.38 -13.14 -3.75
C MET A 79 -1.51 -12.12 -3.55
N ALA A 80 -2.58 -12.18 -4.35
CA ALA A 80 -3.78 -11.35 -4.14
C ALA A 80 -4.44 -11.64 -2.79
N ALA A 81 -4.61 -12.91 -2.45
CA ALA A 81 -5.18 -13.32 -1.16
C ALA A 81 -4.31 -12.88 0.02
N PHE A 82 -2.98 -12.99 -0.11
CA PHE A 82 -2.05 -12.45 0.87
C PHE A 82 -2.24 -10.94 1.04
N GLY A 83 -2.31 -10.18 -0.06
CA GLY A 83 -2.54 -8.74 -0.03
C GLY A 83 -3.82 -8.37 0.73
N CYS A 84 -4.92 -9.14 0.54
CA CYS A 84 -6.16 -8.94 1.27
C CYS A 84 -5.98 -9.15 2.78
N CYS A 85 -5.42 -10.28 3.18
CA CYS A 85 -5.25 -10.66 4.59
C CYS A 85 -4.31 -9.70 5.32
N VAL A 86 -3.14 -9.41 4.72
CA VAL A 86 -2.15 -8.55 5.36
C VAL A 86 -2.64 -7.10 5.47
N THR A 87 -3.42 -6.62 4.50
CA THR A 87 -3.99 -5.26 4.56
C THR A 87 -5.01 -5.13 5.69
N ALA A 88 -5.85 -6.15 5.91
CA ALA A 88 -6.76 -6.17 7.04
C ALA A 88 -5.99 -6.14 8.37
N TRP A 89 -4.93 -6.94 8.49
CA TRP A 89 -4.07 -6.95 9.66
C TRP A 89 -3.36 -5.59 9.87
N VAL A 90 -2.75 -5.02 8.83
CA VAL A 90 -2.08 -3.71 8.88
C VAL A 90 -3.05 -2.60 9.29
N HIS A 91 -4.29 -2.62 8.78
CA HIS A 91 -5.31 -1.65 9.17
C HIS A 91 -5.61 -1.71 10.67
N GLY A 92 -5.77 -2.90 11.23
CA GLY A 92 -5.95 -3.11 12.68
C GLY A 92 -4.70 -2.70 13.47
N TRP A 93 -3.52 -3.07 12.99
CA TRP A 93 -2.23 -2.73 13.61
C TRP A 93 -2.06 -1.22 13.80
N TRP A 94 -2.21 -0.44 12.71
CA TRP A 94 -2.12 1.02 12.80
C TRP A 94 -3.26 1.64 13.62
N GLY A 95 -4.46 1.04 13.58
CA GLY A 95 -5.58 1.45 14.41
C GLY A 95 -5.31 1.32 15.91
N THR A 96 -4.43 0.40 16.34
CA THR A 96 -4.02 0.22 17.73
C THR A 96 -2.74 0.97 18.07
N LEU A 97 -1.78 1.02 17.16
CA LEU A 97 -0.48 1.65 17.37
C LEU A 97 -0.59 3.18 17.52
N GLU A 98 -1.44 3.83 16.76
CA GLU A 98 -1.62 5.28 16.79
C GLU A 98 -2.13 5.78 18.15
N PRO A 99 -3.24 5.26 18.73
CA PRO A 99 -3.67 5.66 20.06
C PRO A 99 -2.68 5.25 21.16
N LEU A 100 -2.02 4.08 21.03
CA LEU A 100 -0.99 3.64 21.97
C LEU A 100 0.18 4.62 22.02
N ALA A 101 0.73 4.98 20.88
CA ALA A 101 1.84 5.95 20.80
C ALA A 101 1.44 7.32 21.35
N SER A 102 0.21 7.76 21.08
CA SER A 102 -0.33 9.03 21.55
C SER A 102 -0.62 9.05 23.06
N SER A 103 -0.86 7.90 23.68
CA SER A 103 -1.02 7.78 25.15
C SER A 103 0.34 7.84 25.87
N VAL A 104 1.41 7.38 25.22
CA VAL A 104 2.76 7.38 25.82
C VAL A 104 3.48 8.71 25.57
N PHE A 105 3.34 9.29 24.38
CA PHE A 105 4.00 10.54 23.99
C PHE A 105 2.98 11.52 23.42
N CYS A 106 2.91 12.73 23.99
CA CYS A 106 2.04 13.79 23.48
C CYS A 106 2.46 14.16 22.04
N PRO A 107 1.57 13.97 21.01
CA PRO A 107 1.94 14.19 19.62
C PRO A 107 2.34 15.64 19.31
N GLN A 108 1.76 16.61 20.01
CA GLN A 108 2.03 18.05 19.83
C GLN A 108 3.37 18.48 20.45
N ALA A 109 3.67 17.99 21.67
CA ALA A 109 4.87 18.39 22.42
C ALA A 109 6.08 17.49 22.16
N GLN A 110 5.86 16.21 21.82
CA GLN A 110 6.90 15.18 21.69
C GLN A 110 6.83 14.43 20.35
N ARG A 111 6.58 15.17 19.27
CA ARG A 111 6.35 14.61 17.92
C ARG A 111 7.43 13.61 17.50
N LEU A 112 8.70 13.95 17.68
CA LEU A 112 9.81 13.07 17.29
C LEU A 112 9.79 11.75 18.10
N LYS A 113 9.60 11.83 19.44
CA LYS A 113 9.54 10.64 20.30
C LYS A 113 8.36 9.75 19.94
N ASN A 114 7.20 10.32 19.66
CA ASN A 114 6.00 9.60 19.20
C ASN A 114 6.28 8.89 17.88
N THR A 115 6.90 9.56 16.90
CA THR A 115 7.26 8.97 15.61
C THR A 115 8.28 7.84 15.78
N VAL A 116 9.37 8.07 16.52
CA VAL A 116 10.40 7.04 16.76
C VAL A 116 9.81 5.81 17.45
N PHE A 117 8.93 6.01 18.42
CA PHE A 117 8.24 4.91 19.10
C PHE A 117 7.39 4.09 18.12
N LYS A 118 6.60 4.76 17.27
CA LYS A 118 5.78 4.09 16.24
C LYS A 118 6.64 3.29 15.27
N VAL A 119 7.73 3.89 14.78
CA VAL A 119 8.67 3.21 13.88
C VAL A 119 9.32 2.01 14.58
N ALA A 120 9.77 2.15 15.83
CA ALA A 120 10.37 1.04 16.56
C ALA A 120 9.39 -0.12 16.75
N CYS A 121 8.14 0.15 17.13
CA CYS A 121 7.10 -0.88 17.26
C CYS A 121 6.78 -1.52 15.91
N ASP A 122 6.70 -0.74 14.84
CA ASP A 122 6.40 -1.23 13.50
C ASP A 122 7.55 -2.08 12.95
N GLN A 123 8.80 -1.64 13.11
CA GLN A 123 9.98 -2.38 12.64
C GLN A 123 10.26 -3.67 13.44
N THR A 124 9.77 -3.77 14.66
CA THR A 124 9.92 -4.99 15.49
C THR A 124 8.71 -5.90 15.35
N PHE A 125 7.58 -5.51 15.94
CA PHE A 125 6.37 -6.32 15.97
C PHE A 125 5.61 -6.30 14.64
N GLY A 126 5.45 -5.11 14.02
CA GLY A 126 4.76 -4.94 12.74
C GLY A 126 5.39 -5.77 11.64
N ALA A 127 6.68 -5.56 11.38
CA ALA A 127 7.44 -6.29 10.37
C ALA A 127 7.56 -7.79 10.68
N GLY A 128 7.75 -8.13 11.96
CA GLY A 128 7.84 -9.53 12.40
C GLY A 128 6.58 -10.32 12.11
N SER A 129 5.43 -9.77 12.47
CA SER A 129 4.12 -10.40 12.20
C SER A 129 3.74 -10.37 10.72
N PHE A 130 4.08 -9.32 9.98
CA PHE A 130 3.89 -9.29 8.53
C PHE A 130 4.61 -10.47 7.85
N ASN A 131 5.88 -10.69 8.15
CA ASN A 131 6.66 -11.79 7.61
C ASN A 131 6.13 -13.15 8.05
N LEU A 132 5.69 -13.28 9.30
CA LEU A 132 5.05 -14.50 9.80
C LEU A 132 3.77 -14.83 9.03
N ILE A 133 2.89 -13.86 8.83
CA ILE A 133 1.66 -14.00 8.05
C ILE A 133 2.01 -14.42 6.61
N PHE A 134 3.00 -13.77 5.99
CA PHE A 134 3.42 -14.09 4.63
C PHE A 134 3.86 -15.54 4.48
N PHE A 135 4.83 -16.00 5.27
CA PHE A 135 5.35 -17.35 5.13
C PHE A 135 4.33 -18.42 5.52
N THR A 136 3.51 -18.15 6.56
CA THR A 136 2.48 -19.09 6.98
C THR A 136 1.38 -19.21 5.93
N GLN A 137 0.86 -18.08 5.46
CA GLN A 137 -0.24 -18.10 4.50
C GLN A 137 0.19 -18.71 3.15
N THR A 138 1.34 -18.32 2.63
CA THR A 138 1.83 -18.85 1.35
C THR A 138 2.09 -20.36 1.43
N ALA A 139 2.73 -20.83 2.50
CA ALA A 139 2.97 -22.26 2.71
C ALA A 139 1.66 -23.07 2.79
N LEU A 140 0.68 -22.59 3.54
CA LEU A 140 -0.63 -23.25 3.65
C LEU A 140 -1.37 -23.26 2.31
N MET A 141 -1.31 -22.18 1.54
CA MET A 141 -1.93 -22.12 0.21
C MET A 141 -1.21 -22.99 -0.84
N GLU A 142 0.05 -23.35 -0.60
CA GLU A 142 0.83 -24.31 -1.38
C GLU A 142 0.58 -25.76 -0.94
N GLY A 143 -0.27 -25.98 0.08
CA GLY A 143 -0.59 -27.31 0.60
C GLY A 143 0.49 -27.90 1.51
N CYS A 144 1.40 -27.09 2.03
CA CYS A 144 2.42 -27.55 2.97
C CYS A 144 1.80 -28.04 4.29
N SER A 145 2.39 -29.07 4.87
CA SER A 145 2.02 -29.53 6.21
C SER A 145 2.36 -28.47 7.27
N ALA A 146 1.79 -28.58 8.48
CA ALA A 146 2.10 -27.67 9.58
C ALA A 146 3.59 -27.69 9.96
N ASN A 147 4.24 -28.85 9.90
CA ASN A 147 5.68 -28.96 10.18
C ASN A 147 6.53 -28.30 9.11
N ASP A 148 6.22 -28.53 7.82
CA ASP A 148 6.94 -27.88 6.72
C ASP A 148 6.76 -26.36 6.74
N THR A 149 5.55 -25.89 7.09
CA THR A 149 5.26 -24.46 7.28
C THR A 149 6.14 -23.86 8.38
N LEU A 150 6.24 -24.53 9.53
CA LEU A 150 7.04 -24.09 10.65
C LEU A 150 8.53 -24.05 10.30
N ASP A 151 9.03 -25.05 9.60
CA ASP A 151 10.43 -25.12 9.17
C ASP A 151 10.73 -24.03 8.13
N ARG A 152 9.80 -23.75 7.21
CA ARG A 152 9.93 -22.62 6.27
C ARG A 152 9.99 -21.28 7.01
N VAL A 153 9.11 -21.05 7.98
CA VAL A 153 9.12 -19.83 8.81
C VAL A 153 10.46 -19.71 9.55
N ARG A 154 10.91 -20.75 10.24
CA ARG A 154 12.20 -20.73 10.97
C ARG A 154 13.39 -20.43 10.06
N ALA A 155 13.42 -21.01 8.86
CA ALA A 155 14.53 -20.83 7.93
C ALA A 155 14.55 -19.44 7.28
N GLN A 156 13.38 -18.85 6.99
CA GLN A 156 13.30 -17.64 6.16
C GLN A 156 12.97 -16.36 6.94
N TRP A 157 12.37 -16.47 8.12
CA TRP A 157 11.89 -15.29 8.85
C TRP A 157 13.05 -14.33 9.21
N TRP A 158 14.14 -14.85 9.77
CA TRP A 158 15.27 -14.02 10.19
C TRP A 158 16.02 -13.36 9.02
N PRO A 159 16.40 -14.07 7.94
CA PRO A 159 16.97 -13.43 6.76
C PRO A 159 16.07 -12.37 6.15
N GLN A 160 14.76 -12.58 6.17
CA GLN A 160 13.80 -11.61 5.65
C GLN A 160 13.71 -10.37 6.55
N MET A 161 13.73 -10.53 7.87
CA MET A 161 13.77 -9.40 8.81
C MET A 161 15.00 -8.53 8.59
N GLN A 162 16.18 -9.11 8.37
CA GLN A 162 17.40 -8.36 8.08
C GLN A 162 17.25 -7.51 6.80
N ARG A 163 16.68 -8.09 5.71
CA ARG A 163 16.39 -7.36 4.48
C ARG A 163 15.36 -6.24 4.71
N HIS A 164 14.34 -6.52 5.50
CA HIS A 164 13.30 -5.54 5.85
C HIS A 164 13.93 -4.33 6.56
N TRP A 165 14.79 -4.53 7.54
CA TRP A 165 15.47 -3.45 8.26
C TRP A 165 16.50 -2.68 7.43
N CYS A 166 17.05 -3.27 6.38
CA CYS A 166 17.91 -2.55 5.45
C CYS A 166 17.13 -1.59 4.54
N PHE A 167 15.87 -1.89 4.26
CA PHE A 167 15.07 -1.16 3.26
C PHE A 167 14.05 -0.21 3.87
N TRP A 168 13.15 -0.71 4.74
CA TRP A 168 11.95 0.01 5.16
C TRP A 168 12.16 1.21 6.10
N PRO A 169 13.15 1.27 6.99
CA PRO A 169 13.32 2.42 7.88
C PRO A 169 13.50 3.76 7.16
N TRP A 170 13.97 3.73 5.91
CA TRP A 170 14.18 4.92 5.09
C TRP A 170 12.87 5.52 4.53
N PHE A 171 11.77 4.80 4.64
CA PHE A 171 10.45 5.19 4.10
C PHE A 171 9.43 5.55 5.20
N HIS A 172 9.84 5.54 6.46
CA HIS A 172 9.07 5.99 7.61
C HIS A 172 9.50 7.39 8.02
#